data_eb99c502a27474f075ed89cb7c10e6a7
#
_entry.id   eb99c502a27474f075ed89cb7c10e6a7
#
_cell.length_a   1.000
_cell.length_b   1.000
_cell.length_c   1.000
_cell.angle_alpha   90.00
_cell.angle_beta   90.00
_cell.angle_gamma   90.00
#
_symmetry.space_group_name_H-M   'P 1'
#
loop_
_entity.id
_entity.type
_entity.pdbx_description
1 polymer ?
#
loop_
_entity_poly.entity_id
_entity_poly.type
_entity_poly.pdbx_seq_one_letter_code
_entity_poly.pdbx_strand_id
1 'polypeptide(L)'
;MLNDTQIQQYREKGYVGVEGVLSADEVASLRRVTDEFVERSRAISESDDVFDLEPGHSADDPRLRRLKSPINAHEVYDQTIRHDKILDIVAQLIGPAIRTNGNKLNMKSGGFGSPVEWHQDWAFYPHTNDDLLAVGVCIDDMSEENGCLLVVPGSHKGPILNHHQDGCFAGAVTEEDFDDGKAEKVELKAGGISIHHVRALHGSLPNASPNPRRLLLFQYCSGDSWPLTRMEWEGYCASFLRGEPTNQPRVREVPVRIPMPAAKVGGSIYATQTALKKSTFGGAQGVGG
;
A
#
# COMPACT_ATOMS: atom_id res chain seq x y z
N MET A 1 5.68 -18.16 -9.51
CA MET A 1 6.06 -17.52 -10.80
C MET A 1 4.80 -17.12 -11.53
N LEU A 2 4.77 -15.91 -12.09
CA LEU A 2 3.71 -15.47 -13.02
C LEU A 2 3.85 -16.19 -14.35
N ASN A 3 2.71 -16.50 -14.98
CA ASN A 3 2.68 -16.91 -16.36
C ASN A 3 2.68 -15.70 -17.32
N ASP A 4 2.86 -15.96 -18.63
CA ASP A 4 2.97 -14.87 -19.62
C ASP A 4 1.73 -13.97 -19.66
N THR A 5 0.53 -14.53 -19.49
CA THR A 5 -0.73 -13.76 -19.45
C THR A 5 -0.76 -12.80 -18.27
N GLN A 6 -0.31 -13.24 -17.09
CA GLN A 6 -0.25 -12.41 -15.89
C GLN A 6 0.81 -11.30 -16.02
N ILE A 7 1.97 -11.62 -16.60
CA ILE A 7 3.01 -10.62 -16.89
C ILE A 7 2.48 -9.57 -17.86
N GLN A 8 1.80 -10.02 -18.92
CA GLN A 8 1.19 -9.12 -19.90
C GLN A 8 0.09 -8.25 -19.25
N GLN A 9 -0.77 -8.83 -18.42
CA GLN A 9 -1.79 -8.08 -17.68
C GLN A 9 -1.16 -6.96 -16.84
N TYR A 10 -0.10 -7.28 -16.07
CA TYR A 10 0.61 -6.27 -15.29
C TYR A 10 1.18 -5.15 -16.16
N ARG A 11 1.81 -5.49 -17.30
CA ARG A 11 2.38 -4.51 -18.23
C ARG A 11 1.33 -3.62 -18.91
N GLU A 12 0.16 -4.18 -19.18
CA GLU A 12 -0.91 -3.45 -19.89
C GLU A 12 -1.79 -2.67 -18.93
N LYS A 13 -2.21 -3.29 -17.83
CA LYS A 13 -3.17 -2.73 -16.88
C LYS A 13 -2.52 -2.05 -15.66
N GLY A 14 -1.25 -2.36 -15.35
CA GLY A 14 -0.55 -1.83 -14.18
C GLY A 14 -0.85 -2.58 -12.89
N TYR A 15 -1.53 -3.73 -12.95
CA TYR A 15 -1.80 -4.57 -11.79
C TYR A 15 -2.05 -6.02 -12.18
N VAL A 16 -1.91 -6.93 -11.22
CA VAL A 16 -2.28 -8.35 -11.35
C VAL A 16 -2.61 -8.94 -9.97
N GLY A 17 -3.58 -9.85 -9.93
CA GLY A 17 -3.89 -10.69 -8.78
C GLY A 17 -3.31 -12.10 -8.95
N VAL A 18 -2.80 -12.69 -7.88
CA VAL A 18 -2.24 -14.05 -7.89
C VAL A 18 -2.78 -14.81 -6.68
N GLU A 19 -3.49 -15.90 -6.94
CA GLU A 19 -4.05 -16.75 -5.89
C GLU A 19 -3.04 -17.77 -5.36
N GLY A 20 -3.20 -18.21 -4.11
CA GLY A 20 -2.50 -19.36 -3.55
C GLY A 20 -0.97 -19.19 -3.42
N VAL A 21 -0.50 -17.98 -3.17
CA VAL A 21 0.93 -17.69 -2.99
C VAL A 21 1.40 -18.18 -1.61
N LEU A 22 0.66 -17.85 -0.56
CA LEU A 22 0.89 -18.33 0.80
C LEU A 22 0.04 -19.58 1.08
N SER A 23 0.58 -20.48 1.87
CA SER A 23 -0.14 -21.64 2.40
C SER A 23 -1.15 -21.25 3.48
N ALA A 24 -2.07 -22.17 3.79
CA ALA A 24 -3.05 -21.97 4.85
C ALA A 24 -2.39 -21.75 6.24
N ASP A 25 -1.27 -22.43 6.52
CA ASP A 25 -0.53 -22.30 7.78
C ASP A 25 0.16 -20.94 7.91
N GLU A 26 0.73 -20.40 6.81
CA GLU A 26 1.31 -19.06 6.79
C GLU A 26 0.24 -17.98 7.00
N VAL A 27 -0.93 -18.13 6.36
CA VAL A 27 -2.08 -17.25 6.58
C VAL A 27 -2.57 -17.34 8.03
N ALA A 28 -2.68 -18.53 8.60
CA ALA A 28 -3.09 -18.72 9.99
C ALA A 28 -2.11 -18.05 10.97
N SER A 29 -0.81 -18.13 10.69
CA SER A 29 0.24 -17.48 11.49
C SER A 29 0.13 -15.96 11.42
N LEU A 30 -0.09 -15.39 10.22
CA LEU A 30 -0.32 -13.96 10.02
C LEU A 30 -1.58 -13.49 10.76
N ARG A 31 -2.68 -14.25 10.69
CA ARG A 31 -3.92 -13.92 11.40
C ARG A 31 -3.70 -13.87 12.90
N ARG A 32 -3.14 -14.93 13.48
CA ARG A 32 -2.88 -15.02 14.92
C ARG A 32 -2.06 -13.84 15.43
N VAL A 33 -0.95 -13.53 14.78
CA VAL A 33 -0.09 -12.41 15.18
C VAL A 33 -0.82 -11.08 15.00
N THR A 34 -1.59 -10.90 13.93
CA THR A 34 -2.36 -9.67 13.71
C THR A 34 -3.44 -9.50 14.77
N ASP A 35 -4.11 -10.58 15.19
CA ASP A 35 -5.10 -10.56 16.25
C ASP A 35 -4.47 -10.17 17.60
N GLU A 36 -3.26 -10.63 17.89
CA GLU A 36 -2.48 -10.21 19.08
C GLU A 36 -2.20 -8.69 19.09
N PHE A 37 -1.90 -8.09 17.92
CA PHE A 37 -1.74 -6.63 17.82
C PHE A 37 -3.05 -5.88 17.99
N VAL A 38 -4.17 -6.41 17.48
CA VAL A 38 -5.50 -5.83 17.71
C VAL A 38 -5.83 -5.85 19.21
N GLU A 39 -5.59 -6.97 19.89
CA GLU A 39 -5.80 -7.05 21.36
C GLU A 39 -4.89 -6.06 22.12
N ARG A 40 -3.63 -5.94 21.74
CA ARG A 40 -2.71 -4.96 22.36
C ARG A 40 -3.18 -3.51 22.19
N SER A 41 -3.86 -3.19 21.09
CA SER A 41 -4.38 -1.84 20.85
C SER A 41 -5.46 -1.41 21.84
N ARG A 42 -6.10 -2.33 22.57
CA ARG A 42 -7.06 -2.00 23.64
C ARG A 42 -6.48 -1.13 24.75
N ALA A 43 -5.15 -1.19 24.93
CA ALA A 43 -4.46 -0.45 25.99
C ALA A 43 -4.13 1.01 25.62
N ILE A 44 -4.45 1.45 24.40
CA ILE A 44 -4.14 2.80 23.91
C ILE A 44 -5.40 3.53 23.45
N SER A 45 -5.41 4.85 23.62
CA SER A 45 -6.53 5.72 23.23
C SER A 45 -6.20 6.68 22.08
N GLU A 46 -4.92 6.77 21.71
CA GLU A 46 -4.42 7.64 20.65
C GLU A 46 -3.44 6.88 19.77
N SER A 47 -3.36 7.27 18.48
CA SER A 47 -2.38 6.69 17.55
C SER A 47 -0.96 7.00 18.00
N ASP A 48 -0.05 6.02 17.87
CA ASP A 48 1.36 6.11 18.24
C ASP A 48 2.29 5.73 17.06
N ASP A 49 3.54 5.40 17.34
CA ASP A 49 4.53 5.00 16.31
C ASP A 49 4.26 3.60 15.72
N VAL A 50 3.47 2.78 16.40
CA VAL A 50 3.13 1.40 16.00
C VAL A 50 1.71 1.32 15.43
N PHE A 51 0.76 1.96 16.09
CA PHE A 51 -0.66 1.85 15.84
C PHE A 51 -1.25 3.13 15.24
N ASP A 52 -2.04 2.99 14.19
CA ASP A 52 -2.90 4.04 13.67
C ASP A 52 -4.36 3.60 13.89
N LEU A 53 -5.06 4.31 14.78
CA LEU A 53 -6.39 3.94 15.24
C LEU A 53 -7.49 4.49 14.34
N GLU A 54 -8.56 3.73 14.16
CA GLU A 54 -9.78 4.24 13.52
C GLU A 54 -10.55 5.19 14.46
N PRO A 55 -11.27 6.18 13.92
CA PRO A 55 -12.25 6.92 14.71
C PRO A 55 -13.24 5.95 15.39
N GLY A 56 -13.49 6.19 16.68
CA GLY A 56 -14.35 5.31 17.48
C GLY A 56 -13.66 4.07 18.08
N HIS A 57 -12.32 3.98 17.95
CA HIS A 57 -11.55 2.97 18.70
C HIS A 57 -11.76 3.11 20.20
N SER A 58 -11.91 1.99 20.89
CA SER A 58 -11.96 1.92 22.35
C SER A 58 -11.41 0.60 22.88
N ALA A 59 -11.19 0.51 24.20
CA ALA A 59 -10.77 -0.73 24.85
C ALA A 59 -11.79 -1.87 24.67
N ASP A 60 -13.08 -1.54 24.63
CA ASP A 60 -14.16 -2.52 24.45
C ASP A 60 -14.36 -2.90 22.98
N ASP A 61 -14.12 -1.97 22.06
CA ASP A 61 -14.26 -2.16 20.61
C ASP A 61 -12.96 -1.68 19.90
N PRO A 62 -11.91 -2.53 19.86
CA PRO A 62 -10.63 -2.15 19.27
C PRO A 62 -10.75 -2.04 17.75
N ARG A 63 -10.51 -0.83 17.23
CA ARG A 63 -10.56 -0.53 15.80
C ARG A 63 -9.22 -0.03 15.33
N LEU A 64 -8.40 -0.96 14.85
CA LEU A 64 -7.07 -0.66 14.34
C LEU A 64 -7.15 -0.45 12.83
N ARG A 65 -6.79 0.75 12.37
CA ARG A 65 -6.79 1.13 10.96
C ARG A 65 -5.53 0.68 10.25
N ARG A 66 -4.41 0.72 10.99
CA ARG A 66 -3.10 0.41 10.41
C ARG A 66 -2.10 0.02 11.49
N LEU A 67 -1.32 -1.03 11.21
CA LEU A 67 -0.05 -1.30 11.90
C LEU A 67 1.07 -0.69 11.06
N LYS A 68 1.85 0.21 11.66
CA LYS A 68 2.97 0.88 11.03
C LYS A 68 4.20 -0.02 11.07
N SER A 69 4.92 -0.12 9.97
CA SER A 69 6.18 -0.88 9.86
C SER A 69 6.12 -2.30 10.47
N PRO A 70 5.14 -3.15 10.10
CA PRO A 70 4.94 -4.46 10.70
C PRO A 70 6.18 -5.36 10.69
N ILE A 71 7.07 -5.26 9.69
CA ILE A 71 8.31 -6.06 9.67
C ILE A 71 9.24 -5.79 10.85
N ASN A 72 9.16 -4.60 11.46
CA ASN A 72 9.92 -4.24 12.65
C ASN A 72 9.19 -4.65 13.94
N ALA A 73 7.89 -4.94 13.84
CA ALA A 73 7.05 -5.25 14.98
C ALA A 73 7.01 -6.76 15.31
N HIS A 74 7.10 -7.63 14.30
CA HIS A 74 7.11 -9.08 14.49
C HIS A 74 7.72 -9.82 13.30
N GLU A 75 8.47 -10.90 13.61
CA GLU A 75 9.22 -11.71 12.64
C GLU A 75 8.35 -12.33 11.54
N VAL A 76 7.09 -12.67 11.79
CA VAL A 76 6.19 -13.24 10.79
C VAL A 76 6.01 -12.31 9.58
N TYR A 77 5.99 -11.00 9.81
CA TYR A 77 5.88 -10.02 8.73
C TYR A 77 7.21 -9.85 7.99
N ASP A 78 8.37 -9.90 8.70
CA ASP A 78 9.70 -9.88 8.06
C ASP A 78 9.94 -11.16 7.24
N GLN A 79 9.53 -12.31 7.73
CA GLN A 79 9.56 -13.56 6.95
C GLN A 79 8.68 -13.45 5.70
N THR A 80 7.51 -12.81 5.79
CA THR A 80 6.59 -12.67 4.66
C THR A 80 7.13 -11.73 3.58
N ILE A 81 7.77 -10.60 3.93
CA ILE A 81 8.37 -9.70 2.91
C ILE A 81 9.53 -10.39 2.17
N ARG A 82 10.18 -11.37 2.80
CA ARG A 82 11.29 -12.17 2.25
C ARG A 82 10.84 -13.50 1.64
N HIS A 83 9.53 -13.76 1.58
CA HIS A 83 8.99 -15.03 1.07
C HIS A 83 9.42 -15.29 -0.38
N ASP A 84 10.08 -16.44 -0.63
CA ASP A 84 10.72 -16.75 -1.92
C ASP A 84 9.77 -16.62 -3.11
N LYS A 85 8.54 -17.15 -3.02
CA LYS A 85 7.56 -17.04 -4.12
C LYS A 85 7.20 -15.59 -4.40
N ILE A 86 7.11 -14.72 -3.38
CA ILE A 86 6.83 -13.29 -3.58
C ILE A 86 8.02 -12.63 -4.28
N LEU A 87 9.24 -12.85 -3.78
CA LEU A 87 10.44 -12.27 -4.37
C LEU A 87 10.69 -12.77 -5.80
N ASP A 88 10.37 -14.04 -6.11
CA ASP A 88 10.45 -14.58 -7.48
C ASP A 88 9.46 -13.89 -8.43
N ILE A 89 8.24 -13.64 -7.96
CA ILE A 89 7.22 -12.90 -8.72
C ILE A 89 7.66 -11.45 -8.94
N VAL A 90 8.14 -10.79 -7.90
CA VAL A 90 8.65 -9.42 -7.96
C VAL A 90 9.84 -9.32 -8.93
N ALA A 91 10.78 -10.28 -8.89
CA ALA A 91 11.92 -10.32 -9.80
C ALA A 91 11.53 -10.42 -11.28
N GLN A 92 10.43 -11.09 -11.61
CA GLN A 92 9.91 -11.15 -12.98
C GLN A 92 9.44 -9.78 -13.50
N LEU A 93 9.05 -8.86 -12.61
CA LEU A 93 8.44 -7.58 -12.95
C LEU A 93 9.44 -6.42 -12.91
N ILE A 94 10.34 -6.37 -11.89
CA ILE A 94 11.26 -5.25 -11.67
C ILE A 94 12.75 -5.63 -11.67
N GLY A 95 13.07 -6.89 -11.97
CA GLY A 95 14.44 -7.37 -12.06
C GLY A 95 14.95 -8.05 -10.77
N PRO A 96 16.13 -8.70 -10.83
CA PRO A 96 16.60 -9.64 -9.81
C PRO A 96 17.11 -8.98 -8.53
N ALA A 97 17.54 -7.73 -8.58
CA ALA A 97 17.98 -6.98 -7.40
C ALA A 97 16.79 -6.23 -6.80
N ILE A 98 16.37 -6.61 -5.60
CA ILE A 98 15.15 -6.16 -4.96
C ILE A 98 15.45 -5.58 -3.59
N ARG A 99 14.96 -4.38 -3.32
CA ARG A 99 14.95 -3.77 -1.99
C ARG A 99 13.55 -3.37 -1.55
N THR A 100 13.35 -3.23 -0.25
CA THR A 100 12.11 -2.67 0.28
C THR A 100 12.15 -1.14 0.30
N ASN A 101 10.97 -0.51 0.07
CA ASN A 101 10.77 0.93 0.18
C ASN A 101 9.74 1.29 1.26
N GLY A 102 9.29 0.29 2.00
CA GLY A 102 8.32 0.47 3.08
C GLY A 102 7.36 -0.70 3.20
N ASN A 103 6.68 -0.72 4.33
CA ASN A 103 5.68 -1.74 4.64
C ASN A 103 4.61 -1.20 5.58
N LYS A 104 3.41 -1.75 5.49
CA LYS A 104 2.26 -1.37 6.31
C LYS A 104 1.24 -2.51 6.30
N LEU A 105 0.49 -2.64 7.37
CA LEU A 105 -0.68 -3.52 7.40
C LEU A 105 -1.93 -2.63 7.54
N ASN A 106 -2.68 -2.51 6.46
CA ASN A 106 -3.94 -1.77 6.47
C ASN A 106 -5.09 -2.70 6.85
N MET A 107 -5.89 -2.27 7.81
CA MET A 107 -7.01 -3.02 8.34
C MET A 107 -8.31 -2.24 8.18
N LYS A 108 -9.37 -2.93 7.82
CA LYS A 108 -10.73 -2.43 7.79
C LYS A 108 -11.58 -3.35 8.64
N SER A 109 -11.99 -2.88 9.81
CA SER A 109 -12.90 -3.63 10.69
C SER A 109 -14.24 -3.89 10.02
N GLY A 110 -14.92 -4.96 10.40
CA GLY A 110 -16.26 -5.26 9.88
C GLY A 110 -17.27 -4.17 10.20
N GLY A 111 -18.06 -3.79 9.21
CA GLY A 111 -19.07 -2.73 9.32
C GLY A 111 -18.51 -1.31 9.51
N PHE A 112 -17.20 -1.16 9.60
CA PHE A 112 -16.49 0.10 9.75
C PHE A 112 -15.06 -0.03 9.26
N GLY A 113 -14.64 0.81 8.37
CA GLY A 113 -13.25 0.82 7.92
C GLY A 113 -13.06 1.97 6.95
N SER A 114 -12.14 2.87 7.28
CA SER A 114 -11.88 4.07 6.48
C SER A 114 -11.53 3.72 5.03
N PRO A 115 -12.06 4.44 4.03
CA PRO A 115 -11.62 4.32 2.65
C PRO A 115 -10.17 4.79 2.53
N VAL A 116 -9.53 4.43 1.42
CA VAL A 116 -8.32 5.08 0.96
C VAL A 116 -8.65 5.75 -0.36
N GLU A 117 -8.59 7.07 -0.39
CA GLU A 117 -8.91 7.87 -1.56
C GLU A 117 -8.00 7.56 -2.75
N TRP A 118 -8.46 7.87 -3.96
CA TRP A 118 -7.69 7.69 -5.17
C TRP A 118 -6.32 8.35 -5.10
N HIS A 119 -5.27 7.60 -5.37
CA HIS A 119 -3.90 8.08 -5.35
C HIS A 119 -2.98 7.24 -6.25
N GLN A 120 -1.81 7.77 -6.49
CA GLN A 120 -0.68 7.08 -7.10
C GLN A 120 0.45 7.07 -6.08
N ASP A 121 0.95 5.89 -5.74
CA ASP A 121 2.04 5.73 -4.77
C ASP A 121 3.29 6.53 -5.17
N TRP A 122 3.53 6.66 -6.48
CA TRP A 122 4.61 7.48 -7.03
C TRP A 122 4.62 8.94 -6.56
N ALA A 123 3.46 9.51 -6.29
CA ALA A 123 3.36 10.89 -5.81
C ALA A 123 3.96 11.08 -4.39
N PHE A 124 4.09 10.00 -3.61
CA PHE A 124 4.67 10.04 -2.27
C PHE A 124 6.20 9.87 -2.28
N TYR A 125 6.71 9.05 -3.19
CA TYR A 125 8.13 8.67 -3.23
C TYR A 125 8.64 8.46 -4.67
N PRO A 126 8.77 9.54 -5.46
CA PRO A 126 9.33 9.44 -6.80
C PRO A 126 10.80 9.02 -6.75
N HIS A 127 11.23 8.24 -7.74
CA HIS A 127 12.57 7.68 -7.87
C HIS A 127 13.17 8.00 -9.24
N THR A 128 14.41 7.55 -9.50
CA THR A 128 15.09 7.72 -10.78
C THR A 128 14.52 6.88 -11.91
N ASN A 129 13.76 5.86 -11.60
CA ASN A 129 12.95 5.06 -12.53
C ASN A 129 11.74 4.50 -11.78
N ASP A 130 10.74 4.01 -12.50
CA ASP A 130 9.47 3.53 -11.98
C ASP A 130 9.36 2.00 -11.86
N ASP A 131 10.50 1.28 -11.84
CA ASP A 131 10.52 -0.15 -11.51
C ASP A 131 10.31 -0.36 -10.00
N LEU A 132 9.15 0.08 -9.55
CA LEU A 132 8.62 -0.06 -8.20
C LEU A 132 7.19 -0.59 -8.27
N LEU A 133 6.84 -1.38 -7.29
CA LEU A 133 5.50 -1.93 -7.14
C LEU A 133 5.13 -2.15 -5.68
N ALA A 134 3.84 -2.22 -5.41
CA ALA A 134 3.33 -2.68 -4.13
C ALA A 134 2.73 -4.08 -4.25
N VAL A 135 3.02 -4.92 -3.27
CA VAL A 135 2.41 -6.25 -3.09
C VAL A 135 1.52 -6.19 -1.86
N GLY A 136 0.23 -6.47 -2.06
CA GLY A 136 -0.74 -6.62 -0.97
C GLY A 136 -1.00 -8.09 -0.71
N VAL A 137 -0.55 -8.62 0.43
CA VAL A 137 -0.82 -9.99 0.88
C VAL A 137 -2.17 -10.02 1.59
N CYS A 138 -3.09 -10.81 1.07
CA CYS A 138 -4.44 -10.97 1.62
C CYS A 138 -4.39 -11.90 2.84
N ILE A 139 -4.50 -11.33 4.05
CA ILE A 139 -4.64 -12.11 5.30
C ILE A 139 -6.07 -12.66 5.39
N ASP A 140 -7.05 -11.90 4.92
CA ASP A 140 -8.45 -12.29 4.79
C ASP A 140 -8.87 -12.31 3.32
N ASP A 141 -10.00 -12.96 3.01
CA ASP A 141 -10.62 -12.82 1.70
C ASP A 141 -10.88 -11.34 1.41
N MET A 142 -10.56 -10.90 0.22
CA MET A 142 -10.72 -9.54 -0.24
C MET A 142 -11.79 -9.50 -1.33
N SER A 143 -12.88 -8.77 -1.07
CA SER A 143 -14.03 -8.61 -1.96
C SER A 143 -14.49 -7.16 -2.04
N GLU A 144 -15.37 -6.85 -2.97
CA GLU A 144 -15.98 -5.53 -3.08
C GLU A 144 -16.62 -5.09 -1.76
N GLU A 145 -17.39 -5.98 -1.11
CA GLU A 145 -18.15 -5.68 0.10
C GLU A 145 -17.27 -5.26 1.27
N ASN A 146 -16.04 -5.84 1.37
CA ASN A 146 -15.12 -5.51 2.45
C ASN A 146 -14.04 -4.48 2.08
N GLY A 147 -14.24 -3.80 0.94
CA GLY A 147 -13.38 -2.72 0.49
C GLY A 147 -12.09 -3.21 -0.13
N CYS A 148 -12.17 -4.07 -1.15
CA CYS A 148 -11.03 -4.52 -1.94
C CYS A 148 -10.28 -3.36 -2.60
N LEU A 149 -9.09 -3.67 -3.12
CA LEU A 149 -8.32 -2.73 -3.92
C LEU A 149 -9.08 -2.44 -5.24
N LEU A 150 -9.23 -1.16 -5.56
CA LEU A 150 -9.70 -0.66 -6.84
C LEU A 150 -8.50 -0.12 -7.61
N VAL A 151 -8.38 -0.45 -8.89
CA VAL A 151 -7.30 0.05 -9.77
C VAL A 151 -7.90 0.52 -11.09
N VAL A 152 -7.45 1.67 -11.58
CA VAL A 152 -7.79 2.14 -12.92
C VAL A 152 -6.80 1.53 -13.92
N PRO A 153 -7.24 0.59 -14.78
CA PRO A 153 -6.36 -0.12 -15.71
C PRO A 153 -5.64 0.82 -16.68
N GLY A 154 -4.34 0.61 -16.86
CA GLY A 154 -3.52 1.41 -17.78
C GLY A 154 -3.11 2.78 -17.26
N SER A 155 -3.63 3.23 -16.10
CA SER A 155 -3.33 4.55 -15.52
C SER A 155 -1.84 4.76 -15.22
N HIS A 156 -1.08 3.70 -14.96
CA HIS A 156 0.37 3.76 -14.75
C HIS A 156 1.16 4.27 -15.97
N LYS A 157 0.58 4.23 -17.16
CA LYS A 157 1.17 4.77 -18.40
C LYS A 157 0.88 6.26 -18.60
N GLY A 158 -0.07 6.79 -17.84
CA GLY A 158 -0.52 8.17 -17.89
C GLY A 158 0.35 9.15 -17.08
N PRO A 159 -0.11 10.38 -16.91
CA PRO A 159 0.55 11.39 -16.08
C PRO A 159 0.46 11.06 -14.60
N ILE A 160 1.24 11.76 -13.79
CA ILE A 160 1.02 11.83 -12.35
C ILE A 160 0.03 12.96 -12.08
N LEU A 161 -1.14 12.59 -11.59
CA LEU A 161 -2.21 13.51 -11.25
C LEU A 161 -1.82 14.45 -10.10
N ASN A 162 -2.58 15.49 -9.89
CA ASN A 162 -2.31 16.40 -8.79
C ASN A 162 -2.74 15.78 -7.44
N HIS A 163 -1.82 15.76 -6.48
CA HIS A 163 -2.05 15.26 -5.11
C HIS A 163 -1.91 16.38 -4.07
N HIS A 164 -2.11 17.65 -4.47
CA HIS A 164 -2.00 18.80 -3.57
C HIS A 164 -3.34 19.49 -3.37
N GLN A 165 -3.61 19.89 -2.13
CA GLN A 165 -4.77 20.67 -1.72
C GLN A 165 -4.29 21.93 -0.97
N ASP A 166 -4.80 23.10 -1.34
CA ASP A 166 -4.40 24.40 -0.74
C ASP A 166 -2.87 24.61 -0.66
N GLY A 167 -2.16 24.21 -1.71
CA GLY A 167 -0.72 24.39 -1.84
C GLY A 167 0.14 23.39 -1.05
N CYS A 168 -0.45 22.41 -0.37
CA CYS A 168 0.28 21.36 0.35
C CYS A 168 -0.08 19.96 -0.18
N PHE A 169 0.83 19.01 -0.03
CA PHE A 169 0.58 17.61 -0.36
C PHE A 169 -0.57 17.03 0.47
N ALA A 170 -1.55 16.44 -0.18
CA ALA A 170 -2.76 15.88 0.43
C ALA A 170 -2.85 14.35 0.30
N GLY A 171 -1.93 13.71 -0.43
CA GLY A 171 -1.84 12.27 -0.55
C GLY A 171 -3.01 11.60 -1.27
N ALA A 172 -3.81 12.35 -2.01
CA ALA A 172 -4.86 11.86 -2.88
C ALA A 172 -5.04 12.77 -4.08
N VAL A 173 -5.63 12.24 -5.15
CA VAL A 173 -5.95 13.02 -6.33
C VAL A 173 -6.97 14.10 -5.99
N THR A 174 -6.66 15.33 -6.41
CA THR A 174 -7.50 16.52 -6.17
C THR A 174 -8.08 17.10 -7.47
N GLU A 175 -7.75 16.51 -8.61
CA GLU A 175 -8.34 16.86 -9.91
C GLU A 175 -9.78 16.31 -9.95
N GLU A 176 -10.75 17.17 -10.34
CA GLU A 176 -12.17 16.79 -10.36
C GLU A 176 -12.53 15.92 -11.58
N ASP A 177 -11.76 16.03 -12.66
CA ASP A 177 -12.10 15.44 -13.96
C ASP A 177 -11.30 14.16 -14.29
N PHE A 178 -10.70 13.48 -13.31
CA PHE A 178 -10.07 12.20 -13.59
C PHE A 178 -11.11 11.09 -13.79
N ASP A 179 -10.87 10.22 -14.77
CA ASP A 179 -11.79 9.11 -15.10
C ASP A 179 -11.51 7.88 -14.22
N ASP A 180 -12.33 7.66 -13.22
CA ASP A 180 -12.32 6.45 -12.38
C ASP A 180 -13.42 5.44 -12.78
N GLY A 181 -14.25 5.79 -13.77
CA GLY A 181 -15.38 4.94 -14.21
C GLY A 181 -14.97 3.59 -14.81
N LYS A 182 -13.68 3.38 -15.07
CA LYS A 182 -13.12 2.13 -15.55
C LYS A 182 -12.40 1.33 -14.46
N ALA A 183 -12.53 1.72 -13.20
CA ALA A 183 -11.87 1.02 -12.11
C ALA A 183 -12.27 -0.45 -12.05
N GLU A 184 -11.28 -1.32 -11.98
CA GLU A 184 -11.45 -2.75 -11.80
C GLU A 184 -11.23 -3.13 -10.33
N LYS A 185 -12.02 -4.09 -9.85
CA LYS A 185 -11.94 -4.63 -8.49
C LYS A 185 -10.92 -5.76 -8.46
N VAL A 186 -10.02 -5.73 -7.49
CA VAL A 186 -9.05 -6.80 -7.27
C VAL A 186 -9.53 -7.64 -6.10
N GLU A 187 -10.31 -8.66 -6.41
CA GLU A 187 -10.84 -9.61 -5.44
C GLU A 187 -9.95 -10.84 -5.39
N LEU A 188 -9.59 -11.30 -4.18
CA LEU A 188 -8.66 -12.40 -3.95
C LEU A 188 -9.02 -13.15 -2.67
N LYS A 189 -8.70 -14.44 -2.64
CA LYS A 189 -8.79 -15.24 -1.42
C LYS A 189 -7.59 -15.00 -0.51
N ALA A 190 -7.77 -15.29 0.78
CA ALA A 190 -6.68 -15.28 1.75
C ALA A 190 -5.50 -16.14 1.27
N GLY A 191 -4.28 -15.64 1.43
CA GLY A 191 -3.07 -16.24 0.87
C GLY A 191 -2.77 -15.86 -0.58
N GLY A 192 -3.70 -15.17 -1.26
CA GLY A 192 -3.42 -14.51 -2.53
C GLY A 192 -2.68 -13.18 -2.33
N ILE A 193 -2.11 -12.66 -3.42
CA ILE A 193 -1.44 -11.35 -3.45
C ILE A 193 -1.97 -10.49 -4.59
N SER A 194 -2.22 -9.23 -4.30
CA SER A 194 -2.40 -8.18 -5.31
C SER A 194 -1.07 -7.50 -5.58
N ILE A 195 -0.79 -7.18 -6.84
CA ILE A 195 0.41 -6.45 -7.24
C ILE A 195 -0.04 -5.25 -8.07
N HIS A 196 0.40 -4.05 -7.73
CA HIS A 196 0.14 -2.87 -8.54
C HIS A 196 1.42 -2.03 -8.73
N HIS A 197 1.54 -1.50 -9.93
CA HIS A 197 2.63 -0.61 -10.31
C HIS A 197 2.56 0.69 -9.50
N VAL A 198 3.70 1.24 -9.09
CA VAL A 198 3.79 2.47 -8.27
C VAL A 198 3.03 3.67 -8.84
N ARG A 199 2.86 3.74 -10.16
CA ARG A 199 2.13 4.82 -10.87
C ARG A 199 0.66 4.49 -11.14
N ALA A 200 0.20 3.27 -10.81
CA ALA A 200 -1.20 2.91 -11.00
C ALA A 200 -2.10 3.75 -10.07
N LEU A 201 -3.14 4.35 -10.64
CA LEU A 201 -4.17 5.05 -9.89
C LEU A 201 -5.02 3.99 -9.17
N HIS A 202 -5.07 4.07 -7.85
CA HIS A 202 -5.76 3.08 -7.04
C HIS A 202 -6.35 3.70 -5.77
N GLY A 203 -7.27 2.95 -5.17
CA GLY A 203 -7.95 3.34 -3.95
C GLY A 203 -8.71 2.15 -3.35
N SER A 204 -9.50 2.38 -2.32
CA SER A 204 -10.37 1.34 -1.75
C SER A 204 -11.55 1.93 -1.01
N LEU A 205 -12.73 1.36 -1.23
CA LEU A 205 -13.99 1.72 -0.55
C LEU A 205 -13.93 1.41 0.96
N PRO A 206 -14.84 1.96 1.77
CA PRO A 206 -15.06 1.50 3.13
C PRO A 206 -15.41 0.01 3.17
N ASN A 207 -15.24 -0.63 4.33
CA ASN A 207 -15.72 -1.99 4.56
C ASN A 207 -17.18 -1.96 5.03
N ALA A 208 -18.10 -2.41 4.18
CA ALA A 208 -19.52 -2.53 4.49
C ALA A 208 -19.91 -3.93 4.98
N SER A 209 -19.00 -4.91 4.91
CA SER A 209 -19.25 -6.29 5.34
C SER A 209 -19.08 -6.46 6.86
N PRO A 210 -19.64 -7.51 7.48
CA PRO A 210 -19.41 -7.81 8.90
C PRO A 210 -17.99 -8.37 9.18
N ASN A 211 -17.23 -8.72 8.15
CA ASN A 211 -15.93 -9.38 8.28
C ASN A 211 -14.77 -8.38 8.16
N PRO A 212 -13.67 -8.54 8.90
CA PRO A 212 -12.50 -7.70 8.74
C PRO A 212 -11.82 -7.93 7.38
N ARG A 213 -11.09 -6.91 6.90
CA ARG A 213 -10.22 -7.03 5.75
C ARG A 213 -8.82 -6.51 6.09
N ARG A 214 -7.87 -7.43 6.24
CA ARG A 214 -6.47 -7.16 6.58
C ARG A 214 -5.60 -7.38 5.36
N LEU A 215 -4.93 -6.33 4.91
CA LEU A 215 -4.06 -6.33 3.73
C LEU A 215 -2.66 -5.89 4.14
N LEU A 216 -1.71 -6.84 4.13
CA LEU A 216 -0.31 -6.58 4.43
C LEU A 216 0.39 -6.09 3.17
N LEU A 217 0.80 -4.83 3.16
CA LEU A 217 1.37 -4.14 2.00
C LEU A 217 2.88 -4.00 2.13
N PHE A 218 3.59 -4.47 1.12
CA PHE A 218 5.02 -4.31 0.93
C PHE A 218 5.32 -3.51 -0.32
N GLN A 219 6.18 -2.53 -0.21
CA GLN A 219 6.66 -1.74 -1.35
C GLN A 219 8.05 -2.25 -1.74
N TYR A 220 8.18 -2.72 -2.98
CA TYR A 220 9.42 -3.21 -3.55
C TYR A 220 9.93 -2.28 -4.64
N CYS A 221 11.24 -2.09 -4.67
CA CYS A 221 11.93 -1.33 -5.71
C CYS A 221 13.02 -2.19 -6.34
N SER A 222 13.31 -1.94 -7.62
CA SER A 222 14.56 -2.38 -8.22
C SER A 222 15.77 -1.82 -7.46
N GLY A 223 16.84 -2.60 -7.32
CA GLY A 223 18.04 -2.17 -6.62
C GLY A 223 18.68 -0.91 -7.21
N ASP A 224 18.54 -0.66 -8.51
CA ASP A 224 19.06 0.50 -9.21
C ASP A 224 18.11 1.70 -9.28
N SER A 225 16.95 1.59 -8.62
CA SER A 225 15.98 2.69 -8.49
C SER A 225 16.25 3.50 -7.22
N TRP A 226 16.65 4.76 -7.35
CA TRP A 226 17.03 5.64 -6.26
C TRP A 226 15.95 6.68 -5.99
N PRO A 227 15.59 6.95 -4.72
CA PRO A 227 14.62 7.98 -4.39
C PRO A 227 15.16 9.36 -4.76
N LEU A 228 14.29 10.23 -5.23
CA LEU A 228 14.61 11.65 -5.50
C LEU A 228 14.66 12.49 -4.21
N THR A 229 14.45 11.86 -3.07
CA THR A 229 14.68 12.40 -1.73
C THR A 229 15.98 11.86 -1.16
N ARG A 230 16.49 12.49 -0.08
CA ARG A 230 17.73 12.03 0.56
C ARG A 230 17.61 10.57 1.04
N MET A 231 18.66 9.77 0.76
CA MET A 231 18.84 8.41 1.26
C MET A 231 20.27 8.26 1.78
N GLU A 232 20.40 7.69 2.97
CA GLU A 232 21.71 7.34 3.52
C GLU A 232 22.15 5.97 2.99
N TRP A 233 23.45 5.83 2.72
CA TRP A 233 24.04 4.63 2.11
C TRP A 233 23.77 3.37 2.93
N GLU A 234 23.97 3.44 4.25
CA GLU A 234 23.73 2.32 5.17
C GLU A 234 22.27 1.86 5.13
N GLY A 235 21.33 2.81 5.15
CA GLY A 235 19.89 2.52 5.03
C GLY A 235 19.53 1.90 3.69
N TYR A 236 20.14 2.38 2.59
CA TYR A 236 19.99 1.78 1.28
C TYR A 236 20.47 0.33 1.25
N CYS A 237 21.70 0.06 1.73
CA CYS A 237 22.25 -1.30 1.80
C CYS A 237 21.39 -2.23 2.66
N ALA A 238 20.93 -1.76 3.82
CA ALA A 238 20.10 -2.54 4.73
C ALA A 238 18.70 -2.86 4.18
N SER A 239 18.24 -2.11 3.16
CA SER A 239 16.91 -2.33 2.55
C SER A 239 16.86 -3.49 1.55
N PHE A 240 18.01 -4.08 1.19
CA PHE A 240 18.04 -5.18 0.21
C PHE A 240 17.45 -6.47 0.78
N LEU A 241 16.60 -7.08 -0.03
CA LEU A 241 15.96 -8.37 0.22
C LEU A 241 16.57 -9.46 -0.68
N ARG A 242 17.05 -9.07 -1.87
CA ARG A 242 17.69 -9.95 -2.85
C ARG A 242 18.66 -9.13 -3.72
N GLY A 243 19.79 -9.72 -4.13
CA GLY A 243 20.81 -9.05 -4.94
C GLY A 243 21.73 -8.16 -4.12
N GLU A 244 22.53 -7.36 -4.80
CA GLU A 244 23.58 -6.54 -4.19
C GLU A 244 23.34 -5.04 -4.40
N PRO A 245 23.72 -4.19 -3.44
CA PRO A 245 23.69 -2.75 -3.58
C PRO A 245 24.54 -2.25 -4.77
N THR A 246 24.08 -1.17 -5.41
CA THR A 246 24.83 -0.49 -6.46
C THR A 246 24.82 1.03 -6.25
N ASN A 247 25.92 1.68 -6.59
CA ASN A 247 25.99 3.14 -6.63
C ASN A 247 25.75 3.71 -8.04
N GLN A 248 25.27 2.89 -8.97
CA GLN A 248 24.94 3.27 -10.32
C GLN A 248 23.41 3.24 -10.53
N PRO A 249 22.72 4.34 -10.27
CA PRO A 249 21.27 4.39 -10.48
C PRO A 249 20.93 4.32 -11.97
N ARG A 250 19.89 3.59 -12.30
CA ARG A 250 19.31 3.65 -13.63
C ARG A 250 18.30 4.80 -13.68
N VAL A 251 18.51 5.68 -14.64
CA VAL A 251 17.62 6.84 -14.83
C VAL A 251 16.73 6.60 -16.04
N ARG A 252 15.43 6.76 -15.88
CA ARG A 252 14.44 6.75 -16.97
C ARG A 252 13.70 8.07 -17.01
N GLU A 253 13.26 8.47 -18.19
CA GLU A 253 12.33 9.57 -18.35
C GLU A 253 10.93 9.12 -17.93
N VAL A 254 10.51 9.57 -16.76
CA VAL A 254 9.19 9.29 -16.16
C VAL A 254 8.61 10.60 -15.63
N PRO A 255 7.28 10.80 -15.69
CA PRO A 255 6.67 11.99 -15.12
C PRO A 255 6.86 12.00 -13.61
N VAL A 256 7.28 13.14 -13.06
CA VAL A 256 7.54 13.33 -11.63
C VAL A 256 6.76 14.54 -11.11
N ARG A 257 6.09 14.38 -9.98
CA ARG A 257 5.64 15.47 -9.10
C ARG A 257 6.24 15.23 -7.72
N ILE A 258 6.90 16.23 -7.18
CA ILE A 258 7.51 16.14 -5.84
C ILE A 258 6.41 16.39 -4.80
N PRO A 259 6.36 15.62 -3.68
CA PRO A 259 5.35 15.78 -2.62
C PRO A 259 5.66 17.00 -1.72
N MET A 260 5.83 18.15 -2.36
CA MET A 260 6.21 19.39 -1.68
C MET A 260 5.36 20.56 -2.18
N PRO A 261 4.98 21.51 -1.31
CA PRO A 261 5.20 21.52 0.15
C PRO A 261 4.57 20.30 0.84
N ALA A 262 5.25 19.83 1.88
CA ALA A 262 4.83 18.62 2.61
C ALA A 262 3.41 18.77 3.20
N ALA A 263 2.76 17.64 3.44
CA ALA A 263 1.47 17.57 4.11
C ALA A 263 1.54 18.27 5.49
N LYS A 264 0.49 19.01 5.85
CA LYS A 264 0.37 19.65 7.16
C LYS A 264 0.26 18.63 8.30
N VAL A 265 -0.36 17.49 8.00
CA VAL A 265 -0.51 16.36 8.93
C VAL A 265 0.10 15.14 8.24
N GLY A 266 1.06 14.49 8.90
CA GLY A 266 1.78 13.33 8.40
C GLY A 266 1.53 12.08 9.25
N GLY A 267 2.31 11.02 9.01
CA GLY A 267 2.29 9.76 9.78
C GLY A 267 1.56 8.62 9.08
N SER A 268 0.48 8.86 8.37
CA SER A 268 -0.17 7.86 7.52
C SER A 268 -0.89 8.50 6.34
N ILE A 269 -1.24 7.69 5.31
CA ILE A 269 -2.05 8.17 4.19
C ILE A 269 -3.41 8.69 4.69
N TYR A 270 -4.00 8.05 5.67
CA TYR A 270 -5.27 8.47 6.27
C TYR A 270 -5.16 9.85 6.92
N ALA A 271 -4.07 10.09 7.69
CA ALA A 271 -3.82 11.39 8.29
C ALA A 271 -3.57 12.46 7.22
N THR A 272 -2.79 12.15 6.19
CA THR A 272 -2.51 13.07 5.09
C THR A 272 -3.79 13.43 4.31
N GLN A 273 -4.66 12.44 4.06
CA GLN A 273 -5.93 12.62 3.34
C GLN A 273 -7.01 13.40 4.11
N THR A 274 -6.82 13.67 5.41
CA THR A 274 -7.72 14.60 6.14
C THR A 274 -7.67 16.04 5.60
N ALA A 275 -6.64 16.40 4.82
CA ALA A 275 -6.54 17.70 4.18
C ALA A 275 -7.49 17.89 2.98
N LEU A 276 -8.12 16.82 2.49
CA LEU A 276 -9.03 16.87 1.36
C LEU A 276 -10.33 17.63 1.70
N LYS A 277 -10.74 18.54 0.83
CA LYS A 277 -12.02 19.25 0.94
C LYS A 277 -13.22 18.38 0.56
N LYS A 278 -12.99 17.36 -0.26
CA LYS A 278 -14.02 16.45 -0.76
C LYS A 278 -13.46 15.03 -0.77
N SER A 279 -14.19 14.10 -0.19
CA SER A 279 -13.91 12.67 -0.28
C SER A 279 -14.65 12.09 -1.47
N THR A 280 -14.01 11.26 -2.27
CA THR A 280 -14.62 10.52 -3.38
C THR A 280 -15.43 9.34 -2.86
N PHE A 281 -14.93 8.66 -1.83
CA PHE A 281 -15.56 7.45 -1.29
C PHE A 281 -16.44 7.67 -0.05
N GLY A 282 -16.69 8.92 0.33
CA GLY A 282 -17.62 9.23 1.42
C GLY A 282 -17.10 8.85 2.81
N GLY A 283 -15.78 8.82 3.01
CA GLY A 283 -15.17 8.64 4.32
C GLY A 283 -15.58 9.75 5.28
N ALA A 284 -15.73 9.43 6.57
CA ALA A 284 -16.06 10.41 7.59
C ALA A 284 -15.04 11.56 7.53
N GLN A 285 -15.50 12.73 7.09
CA GLN A 285 -14.76 13.96 7.28
C GLN A 285 -14.60 14.09 8.79
N GLY A 286 -13.35 14.24 9.24
CA GLY A 286 -13.09 14.53 10.63
C GLY A 286 -13.97 15.70 11.03
N VAL A 287 -14.81 15.49 12.01
CA VAL A 287 -15.57 16.54 12.68
C VAL A 287 -14.55 17.39 13.39
N GLY A 288 -14.03 18.39 12.67
CA GLY A 288 -13.29 19.47 13.25
C GLY A 288 -14.30 20.39 13.88
N GLY A 289 -14.41 20.32 15.18
CA GLY A 289 -15.01 21.31 16.04
C GLY A 289 -13.91 22.02 16.81
#